data_a20c3406fc04ae77c3c9ec33f9bd9772
#
_entry.id   a20c3406fc04ae77c3c9ec33f9bd9772
#
_cell.length_a   1.000
_cell.length_b   1.000
_cell.length_c   1.000
_cell.angle_alpha   90.00
_cell.angle_beta   90.00
_cell.angle_gamma   90.00
#
_symmetry.space_group_name_H-M   'P 1'
#
loop_
_entity.id
_entity.type
_entity.pdbx_description
1 polymer ?
#
loop_
_entity_poly.entity_id
_entity_poly.type
_entity_poly.pdbx_seq_one_letter_code
_entity_poly.pdbx_strand_id
1 'polypeptide(L)'
;MMKADCHFAGRLKSATMVENDGSTERLLSSYISSLLFAPLTAKDVTLQQQLYQRIKQAILSGQLPAGTRLPATRQLANELQVSRNTVINVWTHLQAEGYVLSDRQGSRVSPMVSPHILNSADLPASLPLANRLTSLHSSHRINSEEYPLRAGVPALSHFPFPAWRRALNRVLSQTPHRLLGYGDPLGESALREALAQHLSMTRGVRCTAEQIVITEGAQQALSLCVTLLTNPGETGWVEDPGYRGAKAAMHAGDLNVIPIAVDAHGLAPEERHWQNVPPRLIYTSPTHQYPLGVVMSAARRLALIAAAQQHQAWIIEDDYDGDYHHRGEPIAAMQGMRERAPVIYLGSFSKTLFPALRLGFMVLPAHLLSRIRPALHELLRGGNRLEQQALARFITCGDFSRHLSKMRRLYRQRQAKLRAELQRVLGENVVLLGGDSGMHLVLQFQENQDDVALAAALWQAGFAPAALSTFYLADPKQQGLVLGYGNTSDTQIVAGAQQVGRLLR
;
A
#
# COMPACT_ATOMS: atom_id res chain seq x y z
N MET A 1 -25.16 5.09 -41.51
CA MET A 1 -26.39 5.34 -40.77
C MET A 1 -26.17 6.17 -39.47
N MET A 2 -25.13 7.01 -39.42
CA MET A 2 -24.74 7.81 -38.25
C MET A 2 -24.64 9.32 -38.50
N LYS A 3 -25.29 9.84 -39.54
CA LYS A 3 -25.30 11.31 -39.88
C LYS A 3 -26.68 11.97 -39.83
N ALA A 4 -27.75 11.20 -39.52
CA ALA A 4 -29.12 11.76 -39.46
C ALA A 4 -29.51 12.29 -38.07
N ASP A 5 -28.85 11.84 -36.98
CA ASP A 5 -29.30 12.17 -35.61
C ASP A 5 -28.80 13.54 -35.08
N CYS A 6 -27.71 14.05 -35.63
CA CYS A 6 -27.20 15.37 -35.20
C CYS A 6 -28.01 16.60 -35.70
N HIS A 7 -28.81 16.41 -36.74
CA HIS A 7 -29.61 17.53 -37.28
C HIS A 7 -30.94 17.76 -36.55
N PHE A 8 -31.42 16.72 -35.83
CA PHE A 8 -32.69 16.81 -35.11
C PHE A 8 -32.55 17.47 -33.72
N ALA A 9 -31.40 17.26 -33.03
CA ALA A 9 -31.12 17.87 -31.73
C ALA A 9 -30.91 19.39 -31.81
N GLY A 10 -30.47 19.91 -32.97
CA GLY A 10 -30.27 21.35 -33.21
C GLY A 10 -31.58 22.14 -33.35
N ARG A 11 -32.68 21.51 -33.79
CA ARG A 11 -33.98 22.18 -33.94
C ARG A 11 -34.79 22.26 -32.64
N LEU A 12 -34.52 21.44 -31.66
CA LEU A 12 -35.18 21.49 -30.35
C LEU A 12 -34.63 22.59 -29.42
N LYS A 13 -33.45 23.12 -29.68
CA LYS A 13 -32.86 24.22 -28.89
C LYS A 13 -33.40 25.63 -29.26
N SER A 14 -34.07 25.76 -30.39
CA SER A 14 -34.66 27.04 -30.80
C SER A 14 -36.17 27.16 -30.55
N ALA A 15 -36.81 26.15 -29.99
CA ALA A 15 -38.25 26.06 -29.79
C ALA A 15 -38.75 26.51 -28.41
N THR A 16 -37.93 27.23 -27.63
CA THR A 16 -38.30 27.70 -26.28
C THR A 16 -39.10 29.02 -26.27
N MET A 17 -39.51 29.52 -27.42
CA MET A 17 -40.41 30.68 -27.52
C MET A 17 -41.27 30.60 -28.78
N VAL A 18 -42.24 29.70 -28.87
CA VAL A 18 -43.37 29.85 -29.77
C VAL A 18 -44.52 28.92 -29.37
N GLU A 19 -45.69 29.49 -29.22
CA GLU A 19 -47.07 29.00 -29.25
C GLU A 19 -47.34 27.49 -29.18
N ASN A 20 -48.29 27.21 -28.33
CA ASN A 20 -48.95 25.93 -28.05
C ASN A 20 -49.61 25.35 -29.31
N ASP A 21 -48.85 24.65 -30.17
CA ASP A 21 -49.36 23.94 -31.35
C ASP A 21 -49.34 22.42 -31.11
N GLY A 22 -50.49 21.80 -31.18
CA GLY A 22 -50.74 20.37 -30.97
C GLY A 22 -49.90 19.41 -31.84
N SER A 23 -49.10 19.94 -32.77
CA SER A 23 -48.14 19.17 -33.57
C SER A 23 -46.89 18.80 -32.78
N THR A 24 -46.39 19.68 -31.92
CA THR A 24 -45.21 19.46 -31.09
C THR A 24 -45.47 18.44 -29.97
N GLU A 25 -46.67 18.45 -29.37
CA GLU A 25 -47.09 17.44 -28.39
C GLU A 25 -47.22 16.04 -29.01
N ARG A 26 -47.73 15.94 -30.24
CA ARG A 26 -47.83 14.69 -30.97
C ARG A 26 -46.47 14.12 -31.35
N LEU A 27 -45.51 14.93 -31.75
CA LEU A 27 -44.14 14.52 -32.08
C LEU A 27 -43.39 14.03 -30.81
N LEU A 28 -43.49 14.75 -29.69
CA LEU A 28 -42.95 14.36 -28.41
C LEU A 28 -43.57 13.04 -27.90
N SER A 29 -44.88 12.91 -28.02
CA SER A 29 -45.57 11.66 -27.64
C SER A 29 -45.16 10.47 -28.50
N SER A 30 -44.95 10.65 -29.80
CA SER A 30 -44.46 9.61 -30.72
C SER A 30 -43.02 9.20 -30.40
N TYR A 31 -42.14 10.18 -30.11
CA TYR A 31 -40.72 9.92 -29.73
C TYR A 31 -40.61 9.21 -28.39
N ILE A 32 -41.33 9.67 -27.37
CA ILE A 32 -41.39 9.03 -26.06
C ILE A 32 -41.90 7.59 -26.19
N SER A 33 -42.90 7.37 -27.04
CA SER A 33 -43.43 6.02 -27.31
C SER A 33 -42.38 5.11 -27.96
N SER A 34 -41.64 5.59 -28.96
CA SER A 34 -40.59 4.80 -29.63
C SER A 34 -39.44 4.42 -28.66
N LEU A 35 -39.07 5.32 -27.74
CA LEU A 35 -38.05 5.09 -26.74
C LEU A 35 -38.48 4.06 -25.69
N LEU A 36 -39.68 4.20 -25.16
CA LEU A 36 -40.19 3.34 -24.07
C LEU A 36 -40.59 1.96 -24.54
N PHE A 37 -41.09 1.85 -25.76
CA PHE A 37 -41.62 0.57 -26.31
C PHE A 37 -40.62 -0.20 -27.19
N ALA A 38 -39.36 0.26 -27.29
CA ALA A 38 -38.34 -0.53 -27.98
C ALA A 38 -38.18 -1.92 -27.34
N PRO A 39 -38.00 -3.00 -28.11
CA PRO A 39 -37.90 -4.36 -27.58
C PRO A 39 -36.79 -4.51 -26.54
N LEU A 40 -37.05 -5.32 -25.51
CA LEU A 40 -36.05 -5.76 -24.54
C LEU A 40 -35.48 -7.11 -24.98
N THR A 41 -34.18 -7.29 -24.89
CA THR A 41 -33.52 -8.54 -25.31
C THR A 41 -33.01 -9.30 -24.09
N ALA A 42 -33.39 -10.57 -23.96
CA ALA A 42 -32.88 -11.44 -22.91
C ALA A 42 -31.41 -11.83 -23.22
N LYS A 43 -30.47 -11.03 -22.79
CA LYS A 43 -29.01 -11.33 -22.77
C LYS A 43 -28.52 -10.96 -21.38
N ASP A 44 -27.36 -11.22 -21.00
CA ASP A 44 -26.63 -11.02 -19.73
C ASP A 44 -27.27 -10.17 -18.60
N VAL A 45 -28.28 -9.35 -18.90
CA VAL A 45 -28.96 -8.43 -17.98
C VAL A 45 -30.47 -8.73 -17.99
N THR A 46 -31.13 -8.77 -16.82
CA THR A 46 -32.57 -9.04 -16.70
C THR A 46 -33.41 -7.97 -17.41
N LEU A 47 -34.60 -8.36 -17.92
CA LEU A 47 -35.53 -7.43 -18.58
C LEU A 47 -35.92 -6.25 -17.65
N GLN A 48 -36.04 -6.51 -16.36
CA GLN A 48 -36.30 -5.50 -15.34
C GLN A 48 -35.15 -4.47 -15.28
N GLN A 49 -33.87 -4.90 -15.23
CA GLN A 49 -32.72 -4.02 -15.21
C GLN A 49 -32.60 -3.22 -16.50
N GLN A 50 -32.84 -3.82 -17.65
CA GLN A 50 -32.82 -3.13 -18.94
C GLN A 50 -33.86 -2.00 -19.00
N LEU A 51 -35.08 -2.28 -18.59
CA LEU A 51 -36.17 -1.30 -18.58
C LEU A 51 -35.87 -0.17 -17.58
N TYR A 52 -35.40 -0.52 -16.39
CA TYR A 52 -35.00 0.45 -15.36
C TYR A 52 -33.89 1.40 -15.89
N GLN A 53 -32.80 0.84 -16.43
CA GLN A 53 -31.70 1.65 -16.96
C GLN A 53 -32.13 2.53 -18.12
N ARG A 54 -32.94 2.00 -19.02
CA ARG A 54 -33.47 2.76 -20.16
C ARG A 54 -34.23 3.99 -19.71
N ILE A 55 -35.16 3.83 -18.78
CA ILE A 55 -36.01 4.92 -18.28
C ILE A 55 -35.16 5.91 -17.51
N LYS A 56 -34.29 5.43 -16.63
CA LYS A 56 -33.36 6.28 -15.84
C LYS A 56 -32.48 7.12 -16.75
N GLN A 57 -31.84 6.52 -17.75
CA GLN A 57 -31.01 7.26 -18.72
C GLN A 57 -31.83 8.28 -19.53
N ALA A 58 -33.04 7.94 -19.95
CA ALA A 58 -33.90 8.86 -20.68
C ALA A 58 -34.33 10.07 -19.83
N ILE A 59 -34.55 9.88 -18.52
CA ILE A 59 -34.80 10.97 -17.57
C ILE A 59 -33.54 11.82 -17.40
N LEU A 60 -32.40 11.19 -17.15
CA LEU A 60 -31.14 11.89 -16.91
C LEU A 60 -30.61 12.64 -18.14
N SER A 61 -30.82 12.12 -19.34
CA SER A 61 -30.46 12.79 -20.60
C SER A 61 -31.43 13.88 -21.03
N GLY A 62 -32.55 14.04 -20.28
CA GLY A 62 -33.60 15.00 -20.64
C GLY A 62 -34.53 14.55 -21.79
N GLN A 63 -34.37 13.33 -22.31
CA GLN A 63 -35.28 12.73 -23.31
C GLN A 63 -36.69 12.52 -22.73
N LEU A 64 -36.79 12.30 -21.42
CA LEU A 64 -38.02 12.32 -20.64
C LEU A 64 -37.97 13.53 -19.69
N PRO A 65 -38.48 14.69 -20.08
CA PRO A 65 -38.46 15.92 -19.27
C PRO A 65 -39.23 15.76 -17.97
N ALA A 66 -38.92 16.61 -16.98
CA ALA A 66 -39.65 16.72 -15.74
C ALA A 66 -41.16 16.91 -15.98
N GLY A 67 -41.99 16.23 -15.22
CA GLY A 67 -43.46 16.27 -15.37
C GLY A 67 -44.00 15.37 -16.46
N THR A 68 -43.18 14.79 -17.35
CA THR A 68 -43.63 13.86 -18.40
C THR A 68 -44.43 12.72 -17.79
N ARG A 69 -45.64 12.49 -18.30
CA ARG A 69 -46.50 11.39 -17.89
C ARG A 69 -45.99 10.08 -18.49
N LEU A 70 -45.80 9.10 -17.63
CA LEU A 70 -45.36 7.76 -18.01
C LEU A 70 -46.53 6.86 -18.34
N PRO A 71 -46.37 5.85 -19.24
CA PRO A 71 -47.43 4.92 -19.59
C PRO A 71 -47.94 4.13 -18.37
N ALA A 72 -49.20 3.74 -18.42
CA ALA A 72 -49.76 2.84 -17.40
C ALA A 72 -49.03 1.50 -17.40
N THR A 73 -48.83 0.90 -16.23
CA THR A 73 -48.07 -0.36 -16.08
C THR A 73 -48.58 -1.50 -16.93
N ARG A 74 -49.92 -1.59 -17.14
CA ARG A 74 -50.54 -2.59 -18.01
C ARG A 74 -50.23 -2.36 -19.49
N GLN A 75 -50.28 -1.11 -19.94
CA GLN A 75 -49.97 -0.75 -21.33
C GLN A 75 -48.52 -1.05 -21.63
N LEU A 76 -47.56 -0.56 -20.80
CA LEU A 76 -46.14 -0.78 -21.01
C LEU A 76 -45.76 -2.26 -20.96
N ALA A 77 -46.37 -3.04 -20.06
CA ALA A 77 -46.16 -4.48 -19.98
C ALA A 77 -46.58 -5.23 -21.25
N ASN A 78 -47.74 -4.86 -21.80
CA ASN A 78 -48.26 -5.46 -23.04
C ASN A 78 -47.38 -5.12 -24.24
N GLU A 79 -46.99 -3.85 -24.40
CA GLU A 79 -46.17 -3.39 -25.53
C GLU A 79 -44.75 -4.00 -25.49
N LEU A 80 -44.15 -4.12 -24.30
CA LEU A 80 -42.83 -4.70 -24.13
C LEU A 80 -42.83 -6.24 -24.03
N GLN A 81 -43.99 -6.88 -24.04
CA GLN A 81 -44.14 -8.34 -23.86
C GLN A 81 -43.50 -8.84 -22.56
N VAL A 82 -43.59 -8.07 -21.46
CA VAL A 82 -43.08 -8.43 -20.13
C VAL A 82 -44.19 -8.58 -19.10
N SER A 83 -43.88 -9.20 -17.95
CA SER A 83 -44.89 -9.29 -16.89
C SER A 83 -45.22 -7.90 -16.33
N ARG A 84 -46.49 -7.71 -15.92
CA ARG A 84 -46.89 -6.46 -15.24
C ARG A 84 -46.07 -6.21 -13.97
N ASN A 85 -45.71 -7.28 -13.27
CA ASN A 85 -44.87 -7.17 -12.05
C ASN A 85 -43.45 -6.62 -12.36
N THR A 86 -42.88 -6.96 -13.51
CA THR A 86 -41.62 -6.39 -13.97
C THR A 86 -41.71 -4.87 -14.06
N VAL A 87 -42.76 -4.35 -14.67
CA VAL A 87 -42.96 -2.89 -14.79
C VAL A 87 -43.25 -2.24 -13.43
N ILE A 88 -44.07 -2.88 -12.59
CA ILE A 88 -44.35 -2.38 -11.23
C ILE A 88 -43.05 -2.26 -10.43
N ASN A 89 -42.22 -3.28 -10.45
CA ASN A 89 -40.94 -3.26 -9.74
C ASN A 89 -40.03 -2.14 -10.23
N VAL A 90 -39.96 -1.90 -11.55
CA VAL A 90 -39.19 -0.79 -12.12
C VAL A 90 -39.74 0.56 -11.63
N TRP A 91 -41.07 0.76 -11.65
CA TRP A 91 -41.70 1.98 -11.14
C TRP A 91 -41.41 2.18 -9.66
N THR A 92 -41.52 1.13 -8.87
CA THR A 92 -41.20 1.19 -7.41
C THR A 92 -39.72 1.59 -7.16
N HIS A 93 -38.80 1.04 -7.95
CA HIS A 93 -37.39 1.42 -7.84
C HIS A 93 -37.13 2.89 -8.23
N LEU A 94 -37.68 3.33 -9.37
CA LEU A 94 -37.55 4.71 -9.83
C LEU A 94 -38.22 5.71 -8.88
N GLN A 95 -39.30 5.31 -8.22
CA GLN A 95 -39.96 6.09 -7.17
C GLN A 95 -39.10 6.16 -5.89
N ALA A 96 -38.56 5.05 -5.46
CA ALA A 96 -37.68 5.01 -4.29
C ALA A 96 -36.43 5.88 -4.47
N GLU A 97 -35.93 6.00 -5.70
CA GLU A 97 -34.80 6.88 -6.05
C GLU A 97 -35.24 8.32 -6.36
N GLY A 98 -36.55 8.61 -6.36
CA GLY A 98 -37.07 9.97 -6.61
C GLY A 98 -37.11 10.42 -8.07
N TYR A 99 -36.84 9.53 -9.04
CA TYR A 99 -36.95 9.83 -10.47
C TYR A 99 -38.41 9.93 -10.96
N VAL A 100 -39.31 9.19 -10.32
CA VAL A 100 -40.73 9.10 -10.69
C VAL A 100 -41.57 9.41 -9.46
N LEU A 101 -42.64 10.18 -9.68
CA LEU A 101 -43.73 10.38 -8.71
C LEU A 101 -44.98 9.65 -9.22
N SER A 102 -45.69 8.99 -8.31
CA SER A 102 -46.98 8.37 -8.65
C SER A 102 -48.07 8.88 -7.71
N ASP A 103 -49.19 9.26 -8.31
CA ASP A 103 -50.38 9.69 -7.62
C ASP A 103 -51.62 8.99 -8.19
N ARG A 104 -52.83 9.44 -7.78
CA ARG A 104 -54.08 8.90 -8.31
C ARG A 104 -54.30 9.10 -9.80
N GLN A 105 -53.53 10.02 -10.42
CA GLN A 105 -53.59 10.35 -11.84
C GLN A 105 -52.56 9.57 -12.68
N GLY A 106 -51.68 8.80 -12.05
CA GLY A 106 -50.64 7.99 -12.70
C GLY A 106 -49.23 8.31 -12.31
N SER A 107 -48.26 7.77 -13.04
CA SER A 107 -46.83 8.00 -12.81
C SER A 107 -46.29 9.09 -13.72
N ARG A 108 -45.46 9.97 -13.19
CA ARG A 108 -44.78 11.06 -13.94
C ARG A 108 -43.32 11.23 -13.52
N VAL A 109 -42.52 11.76 -14.41
CA VAL A 109 -41.13 12.10 -14.10
C VAL A 109 -41.08 13.21 -13.02
N SER A 110 -40.26 13.03 -12.01
CA SER A 110 -40.12 13.98 -10.91
C SER A 110 -39.66 15.36 -11.38
N PRO A 111 -40.26 16.46 -10.93
CA PRO A 111 -39.82 17.81 -11.25
C PRO A 111 -38.47 18.17 -10.62
N MET A 112 -38.00 17.38 -9.64
CA MET A 112 -36.71 17.60 -8.98
C MET A 112 -35.50 17.14 -9.82
N VAL A 113 -35.73 16.36 -10.90
CA VAL A 113 -34.68 15.93 -11.82
C VAL A 113 -34.54 16.96 -12.94
N SER A 114 -33.66 17.93 -12.76
CA SER A 114 -33.41 18.96 -13.78
C SER A 114 -32.31 18.48 -14.75
N PRO A 115 -32.54 18.45 -16.07
CA PRO A 115 -31.55 18.03 -17.05
C PRO A 115 -30.28 18.87 -17.09
N HIS A 116 -30.36 20.09 -16.54
CA HIS A 116 -29.21 21.02 -16.48
C HIS A 116 -28.05 20.58 -15.59
N ILE A 117 -28.26 19.55 -14.75
CA ILE A 117 -27.21 19.05 -13.83
C ILE A 117 -26.21 18.14 -14.56
N LEU A 118 -26.50 17.69 -15.78
CA LEU A 118 -25.69 16.68 -16.48
C LEU A 118 -25.20 17.09 -17.87
N ASN A 119 -25.09 18.36 -18.16
CA ASN A 119 -24.34 18.78 -19.36
C ASN A 119 -22.85 18.42 -19.12
N SER A 120 -22.45 17.26 -19.61
CA SER A 120 -21.08 16.76 -19.55
C SER A 120 -20.05 17.67 -20.24
N ALA A 121 -20.51 18.69 -20.97
CA ALA A 121 -19.66 19.68 -21.62
C ALA A 121 -19.06 20.71 -20.63
N ASP A 122 -19.67 20.90 -19.46
CA ASP A 122 -19.24 21.89 -18.47
C ASP A 122 -18.49 21.27 -17.28
N LEU A 123 -18.37 19.93 -17.21
CA LEU A 123 -17.55 19.29 -16.21
C LEU A 123 -16.07 19.37 -16.62
N PRO A 124 -15.17 19.85 -15.74
CA PRO A 124 -13.74 19.80 -16.03
C PRO A 124 -13.34 18.34 -16.34
N ALA A 125 -12.48 18.15 -17.34
CA ALA A 125 -12.05 16.84 -17.82
C ALA A 125 -11.46 15.95 -16.69
N SER A 126 -10.98 16.58 -15.61
CA SER A 126 -10.55 15.90 -14.38
C SER A 126 -10.71 16.84 -13.18
N LEU A 127 -11.08 16.27 -12.03
CA LEU A 127 -11.00 16.99 -10.76
C LEU A 127 -9.54 17.08 -10.31
N PRO A 128 -9.14 18.16 -9.62
CA PRO A 128 -7.76 18.31 -9.15
C PRO A 128 -7.42 17.27 -8.10
N LEU A 129 -6.23 16.69 -8.22
CA LEU A 129 -5.65 15.78 -7.24
C LEU A 129 -4.75 16.58 -6.26
N ALA A 130 -4.46 15.99 -5.10
CA ALA A 130 -3.55 16.60 -4.15
C ALA A 130 -2.13 16.69 -4.75
N ASN A 131 -1.47 17.84 -4.61
CA ASN A 131 -0.13 18.10 -5.17
C ASN A 131 0.93 17.09 -4.68
N ARG A 132 0.79 16.58 -3.46
CA ARG A 132 1.69 15.56 -2.89
C ARG A 132 1.78 14.28 -3.72
N LEU A 133 0.80 13.97 -4.57
CA LEU A 133 0.83 12.80 -5.44
C LEU A 133 1.91 12.87 -6.51
N THR A 134 2.36 14.06 -6.88
CA THR A 134 3.44 14.26 -7.86
C THR A 134 4.79 13.69 -7.40
N SER A 135 4.99 13.58 -6.08
CA SER A 135 6.18 13.00 -5.45
C SER A 135 6.06 11.48 -5.19
N LEU A 136 4.88 10.89 -5.40
CA LEU A 136 4.61 9.49 -5.11
C LEU A 136 4.62 8.66 -6.40
N HIS A 137 5.82 8.22 -6.80
CA HIS A 137 5.98 7.36 -7.96
C HIS A 137 6.17 5.90 -7.55
N SER A 138 5.38 4.99 -8.12
CA SER A 138 5.55 3.56 -7.93
C SER A 138 6.36 2.96 -9.09
N SER A 139 7.46 2.32 -8.74
CA SER A 139 8.21 1.45 -9.67
C SER A 139 7.93 -0.04 -9.43
N HIS A 140 6.94 -0.36 -8.57
CA HIS A 140 6.60 -1.74 -8.26
C HIS A 140 5.90 -2.38 -9.44
N ARG A 141 6.51 -3.47 -9.95
CA ARG A 141 5.85 -4.36 -10.91
C ARG A 141 5.00 -5.37 -10.13
N ILE A 142 3.76 -5.54 -10.53
CA ILE A 142 2.83 -6.52 -9.96
C ILE A 142 3.42 -7.93 -10.18
N ASN A 143 3.26 -8.82 -9.18
CA ASN A 143 3.72 -10.23 -9.20
C ASN A 143 5.24 -10.42 -9.31
N SER A 144 6.06 -9.42 -8.98
CA SER A 144 7.52 -9.54 -9.03
C SER A 144 8.11 -10.39 -7.90
N GLU A 145 7.32 -10.78 -6.90
CA GLU A 145 7.76 -11.56 -5.74
C GLU A 145 8.16 -12.99 -6.08
N GLU A 146 7.63 -13.55 -7.16
CA GLU A 146 7.96 -14.89 -7.65
C GLU A 146 9.32 -14.95 -8.35
N TYR A 147 9.85 -13.82 -8.81
CA TYR A 147 11.10 -13.76 -9.55
C TYR A 147 12.31 -13.84 -8.63
N PRO A 148 13.32 -14.65 -8.98
CA PRO A 148 14.57 -14.73 -8.22
C PRO A 148 15.35 -13.41 -8.25
N LEU A 149 16.26 -13.26 -7.29
CA LEU A 149 17.07 -12.06 -7.03
C LEU A 149 16.26 -10.82 -6.58
N ARG A 150 14.98 -10.96 -6.30
CA ARG A 150 14.15 -9.89 -5.75
C ARG A 150 14.52 -9.61 -4.30
N ALA A 151 15.02 -8.39 -4.01
CA ALA A 151 15.34 -7.98 -2.65
C ALA A 151 14.08 -7.87 -1.77
N GLY A 152 14.22 -8.23 -0.49
CA GLY A 152 13.17 -8.11 0.51
C GLY A 152 12.07 -9.16 0.45
N VAL A 153 12.18 -10.21 -0.36
CA VAL A 153 11.25 -11.34 -0.41
C VAL A 153 11.83 -12.54 0.36
N PRO A 154 11.14 -13.06 1.40
CA PRO A 154 11.62 -14.23 2.16
C PRO A 154 11.45 -15.54 1.39
N ALA A 155 12.03 -16.61 1.91
CA ALA A 155 11.90 -17.97 1.35
C ALA A 155 10.50 -18.54 1.61
N LEU A 156 9.48 -18.08 0.90
CA LEU A 156 8.07 -18.44 1.11
C LEU A 156 7.80 -19.94 1.04
N SER A 157 8.52 -20.66 0.17
CA SER A 157 8.43 -22.12 0.06
C SER A 157 8.91 -22.88 1.31
N HIS A 158 9.63 -22.21 2.21
CA HIS A 158 10.13 -22.75 3.47
C HIS A 158 9.29 -22.38 4.70
N PHE A 159 8.18 -21.66 4.46
CA PHE A 159 7.28 -21.28 5.53
C PHE A 159 6.65 -22.52 6.19
N PRO A 160 6.58 -22.60 7.54
CA PRO A 160 6.13 -23.77 8.25
C PRO A 160 4.60 -23.86 8.34
N PHE A 161 3.92 -24.04 7.18
CA PHE A 161 2.45 -24.12 7.09
C PHE A 161 1.80 -25.07 8.12
N PRO A 162 2.35 -26.28 8.43
CA PRO A 162 1.73 -27.13 9.42
C PRO A 162 1.69 -26.53 10.82
N ALA A 163 2.73 -25.82 11.23
CA ALA A 163 2.78 -25.15 12.54
C ALA A 163 1.83 -23.93 12.57
N TRP A 164 1.82 -23.14 11.51
CA TRP A 164 0.91 -22.00 11.36
C TRP A 164 -0.56 -22.43 11.37
N ARG A 165 -0.90 -23.49 10.62
CA ARG A 165 -2.24 -24.08 10.62
C ARG A 165 -2.67 -24.56 12.02
N ARG A 166 -1.76 -25.19 12.79
CA ARG A 166 -2.07 -25.58 14.16
C ARG A 166 -2.37 -24.36 15.04
N ALA A 167 -1.61 -23.29 14.90
CA ALA A 167 -1.84 -22.04 15.64
C ALA A 167 -3.22 -21.45 15.32
N LEU A 168 -3.56 -21.31 14.04
CA LEU A 168 -4.87 -20.83 13.58
C LEU A 168 -6.02 -21.70 14.06
N ASN A 169 -5.93 -23.02 13.87
CA ASN A 169 -6.99 -23.95 14.29
C ASN A 169 -7.25 -23.86 15.80
N ARG A 170 -6.18 -23.69 16.59
CA ARG A 170 -6.32 -23.55 18.04
C ARG A 170 -7.04 -22.26 18.42
N VAL A 171 -6.75 -21.15 17.74
CA VAL A 171 -7.45 -19.87 17.95
C VAL A 171 -8.92 -20.01 17.61
N LEU A 172 -9.23 -20.56 16.44
CA LEU A 172 -10.61 -20.78 15.99
C LEU A 172 -11.42 -21.70 16.91
N SER A 173 -10.77 -22.69 17.55
CA SER A 173 -11.47 -23.64 18.45
C SER A 173 -11.75 -23.06 19.85
N GLN A 174 -11.09 -21.97 20.27
CA GLN A 174 -11.19 -21.48 21.65
C GLN A 174 -12.29 -20.43 21.85
N THR A 175 -12.32 -19.38 21.06
CA THR A 175 -13.27 -18.26 21.27
C THR A 175 -13.60 -17.53 19.94
N PRO A 176 -14.21 -18.20 18.94
CA PRO A 176 -14.31 -17.63 17.60
C PRO A 176 -15.15 -16.34 17.57
N HIS A 177 -16.28 -16.27 18.26
CA HIS A 177 -17.18 -15.14 18.24
C HIS A 177 -16.59 -13.85 18.85
N ARG A 178 -15.73 -13.95 19.87
CA ARG A 178 -15.09 -12.77 20.48
C ARG A 178 -14.08 -12.10 19.55
N LEU A 179 -13.51 -12.85 18.60
CA LEU A 179 -12.53 -12.35 17.63
C LEU A 179 -13.18 -11.70 16.40
N LEU A 180 -14.50 -11.78 16.29
CA LEU A 180 -15.25 -11.14 15.19
C LEU A 180 -15.60 -9.67 15.47
N GLY A 181 -15.43 -9.19 16.71
CA GLY A 181 -15.61 -7.77 17.06
C GLY A 181 -14.35 -6.93 16.81
N TYR A 182 -14.45 -5.62 17.03
CA TYR A 182 -13.36 -4.67 16.74
C TYR A 182 -12.08 -4.87 17.55
N GLY A 183 -12.12 -5.31 18.79
CA GLY A 183 -10.94 -5.51 19.63
C GLY A 183 -10.28 -4.22 20.15
N ASP A 184 -9.07 -4.35 20.71
CA ASP A 184 -8.24 -3.22 21.13
C ASP A 184 -7.62 -2.55 19.88
N PRO A 185 -7.79 -1.24 19.66
CA PRO A 185 -7.17 -0.51 18.57
C PRO A 185 -5.65 -0.65 18.52
N LEU A 186 -4.98 -0.83 19.66
CA LEU A 186 -3.53 -1.03 19.72
C LEU A 186 -3.09 -2.46 19.39
N GLY A 187 -4.04 -3.39 19.19
CA GLY A 187 -3.80 -4.80 18.87
C GLY A 187 -3.99 -5.74 20.06
N GLU A 188 -4.02 -7.04 19.77
CA GLU A 188 -4.27 -8.10 20.76
C GLU A 188 -3.18 -8.13 21.84
N SER A 189 -3.60 -8.11 23.12
CA SER A 189 -2.67 -8.11 24.27
C SER A 189 -1.71 -9.28 24.26
N ALA A 190 -2.20 -10.49 23.90
CA ALA A 190 -1.38 -11.68 23.82
C ALA A 190 -0.22 -11.53 22.81
N LEU A 191 -0.43 -10.84 21.69
CA LEU A 191 0.64 -10.57 20.72
C LEU A 191 1.61 -9.52 21.25
N ARG A 192 1.11 -8.44 21.86
CA ARG A 192 1.94 -7.39 22.44
C ARG A 192 2.82 -7.92 23.56
N GLU A 193 2.31 -8.79 24.42
CA GLU A 193 3.08 -9.47 25.49
C GLU A 193 4.15 -10.39 24.92
N ALA A 194 3.81 -11.23 23.93
CA ALA A 194 4.75 -12.11 23.28
C ALA A 194 5.88 -11.35 22.58
N LEU A 195 5.55 -10.20 21.96
CA LEU A 195 6.53 -9.33 21.33
C LEU A 195 7.43 -8.62 22.33
N ALA A 196 6.90 -8.10 23.43
CA ALA A 196 7.72 -7.47 24.47
C ALA A 196 8.80 -8.41 25.00
N GLN A 197 8.44 -9.66 25.25
CA GLN A 197 9.39 -10.70 25.68
C GLN A 197 10.41 -11.05 24.59
N HIS A 198 9.95 -11.26 23.36
CA HIS A 198 10.83 -11.60 22.23
C HIS A 198 11.85 -10.50 21.96
N LEU A 199 11.41 -9.24 21.86
CA LEU A 199 12.25 -8.09 21.56
C LEU A 199 13.27 -7.80 22.66
N SER A 200 12.89 -7.96 23.92
CA SER A 200 13.81 -7.81 25.04
C SER A 200 14.96 -8.82 24.97
N MET A 201 14.66 -10.07 24.65
CA MET A 201 15.67 -11.15 24.59
C MET A 201 16.53 -11.10 23.34
N THR A 202 15.96 -10.70 22.19
CA THR A 202 16.67 -10.83 20.90
C THR A 202 17.28 -9.53 20.40
N ARG A 203 16.69 -8.38 20.77
CA ARG A 203 17.06 -7.06 20.26
C ARG A 203 17.48 -6.06 21.34
N GLY A 204 17.37 -6.42 22.62
CA GLY A 204 17.65 -5.51 23.72
C GLY A 204 16.68 -4.32 23.80
N VAL A 205 15.51 -4.41 23.20
CA VAL A 205 14.45 -3.39 23.28
C VAL A 205 13.87 -3.35 24.67
N ARG A 206 13.75 -2.17 25.26
CA ARG A 206 13.19 -1.97 26.60
C ARG A 206 11.78 -1.43 26.51
N CYS A 207 10.80 -2.32 26.63
CA CYS A 207 9.39 -1.92 26.57
C CYS A 207 8.51 -2.87 27.38
N THR A 208 7.30 -2.37 27.70
CA THR A 208 6.17 -3.19 28.16
C THR A 208 5.19 -3.43 27.02
N ALA A 209 4.26 -4.38 27.19
CA ALA A 209 3.24 -4.67 26.19
C ALA A 209 2.37 -3.45 25.85
N GLU A 210 2.14 -2.55 26.82
CA GLU A 210 1.36 -1.32 26.63
C GLU A 210 2.01 -0.34 25.65
N GLN A 211 3.31 -0.38 25.49
CA GLN A 211 4.07 0.48 24.58
C GLN A 211 4.08 -0.04 23.13
N ILE A 212 3.59 -1.26 22.91
CA ILE A 212 3.55 -1.87 21.59
C ILE A 212 2.21 -1.59 20.93
N VAL A 213 2.27 -1.11 19.68
CA VAL A 213 1.11 -0.91 18.80
C VAL A 213 1.27 -1.80 17.59
N ILE A 214 0.28 -2.67 17.37
CA ILE A 214 0.24 -3.53 16.18
C ILE A 214 -0.25 -2.72 14.99
N THR A 215 0.39 -2.89 13.84
CA THR A 215 0.10 -2.15 12.61
C THR A 215 -0.05 -3.10 11.42
N GLU A 216 -0.61 -2.60 10.33
CA GLU A 216 -0.70 -3.32 9.05
C GLU A 216 0.63 -3.28 8.26
N GLY A 217 1.72 -3.64 8.94
CA GLY A 217 3.08 -3.58 8.43
C GLY A 217 3.75 -2.23 8.65
N ALA A 218 5.04 -2.14 8.27
CA ALA A 218 5.88 -0.98 8.50
C ALA A 218 5.37 0.30 7.83
N GLN A 219 4.68 0.20 6.68
CA GLN A 219 4.18 1.39 5.96
C GLN A 219 3.11 2.13 6.75
N GLN A 220 2.18 1.42 7.41
CA GLN A 220 1.20 2.07 8.29
C GLN A 220 1.89 2.68 9.51
N ALA A 221 2.86 1.98 10.12
CA ALA A 221 3.63 2.50 11.24
C ALA A 221 4.35 3.82 10.86
N LEU A 222 4.99 3.87 9.69
CA LEU A 222 5.62 5.09 9.15
C LEU A 222 4.60 6.23 8.96
N SER A 223 3.47 5.93 8.33
CA SER A 223 2.40 6.93 8.13
C SER A 223 1.85 7.47 9.44
N LEU A 224 1.67 6.61 10.45
CA LEU A 224 1.25 7.02 11.80
C LEU A 224 2.31 7.91 12.48
N CYS A 225 3.60 7.57 12.38
CA CYS A 225 4.67 8.41 12.91
C CYS A 225 4.66 9.81 12.28
N VAL A 226 4.53 9.88 10.96
CA VAL A 226 4.43 11.17 10.24
C VAL A 226 3.19 11.95 10.71
N THR A 227 2.02 11.32 10.68
CA THR A 227 0.76 11.98 11.03
C THR A 227 0.71 12.49 12.48
N LEU A 228 1.29 11.73 13.42
CA LEU A 228 1.19 12.01 14.86
C LEU A 228 2.31 12.91 15.39
N LEU A 229 3.46 12.97 14.72
CA LEU A 229 4.67 13.61 15.26
C LEU A 229 5.12 14.83 14.47
N THR A 230 4.55 15.08 13.30
CA THR A 230 4.96 16.15 12.41
C THR A 230 3.77 16.95 11.89
N ASN A 231 4.05 18.17 11.44
CA ASN A 231 3.13 19.04 10.72
C ASN A 231 3.59 19.21 9.27
N PRO A 232 2.68 19.54 8.33
CA PRO A 232 3.06 19.89 6.96
C PRO A 232 4.13 20.99 6.92
N GLY A 233 5.16 20.81 6.07
CA GLY A 233 6.28 21.73 5.93
C GLY A 233 7.42 21.51 6.93
N GLU A 234 7.27 20.71 7.98
CA GLU A 234 8.38 20.34 8.86
C GLU A 234 9.40 19.43 8.15
N THR A 235 10.63 19.40 8.64
CA THR A 235 11.72 18.65 8.02
C THR A 235 11.77 17.20 8.49
N GLY A 236 11.84 16.29 7.52
CA GLY A 236 12.12 14.87 7.74
C GLY A 236 13.45 14.45 7.08
N TRP A 237 14.32 13.77 7.83
CA TRP A 237 15.53 13.20 7.28
C TRP A 237 15.36 11.73 6.92
N VAL A 238 15.91 11.35 5.76
CA VAL A 238 15.95 9.97 5.28
C VAL A 238 17.36 9.58 4.87
N GLU A 239 17.68 8.30 4.99
CA GLU A 239 18.91 7.73 4.42
C GLU A 239 18.96 7.90 2.90
N ASP A 240 20.14 8.21 2.34
CA ASP A 240 20.32 8.33 0.90
C ASP A 240 21.64 7.68 0.44
N PRO A 241 21.56 6.50 -0.25
CA PRO A 241 20.35 5.83 -0.70
C PRO A 241 19.57 5.23 0.47
N GLY A 242 18.24 5.13 0.33
CA GLY A 242 17.39 4.66 1.42
C GLY A 242 16.04 4.08 1.01
N TYR A 243 15.29 3.63 2.01
CA TYR A 243 14.01 2.96 1.81
C TYR A 243 12.95 3.91 1.22
N ARG A 244 12.39 3.54 0.08
CA ARG A 244 11.38 4.33 -0.64
C ARG A 244 10.09 4.52 0.15
N GLY A 245 9.70 3.54 0.96
CA GLY A 245 8.50 3.62 1.77
C GLY A 245 8.55 4.73 2.82
N ALA A 246 9.73 5.00 3.40
CA ALA A 246 9.95 6.13 4.32
C ALA A 246 9.83 7.47 3.59
N LYS A 247 10.48 7.60 2.42
CA LYS A 247 10.35 8.78 1.55
C LYS A 247 8.90 9.05 1.18
N ALA A 248 8.18 8.01 0.75
CA ALA A 248 6.76 8.10 0.38
C ALA A 248 5.88 8.51 1.57
N ALA A 249 6.09 7.96 2.77
CA ALA A 249 5.33 8.35 3.94
C ALA A 249 5.54 9.82 4.33
N MET A 250 6.79 10.30 4.28
CA MET A 250 7.11 11.69 4.57
C MET A 250 6.54 12.66 3.52
N HIS A 251 6.66 12.34 2.22
CA HIS A 251 6.03 13.13 1.15
C HIS A 251 4.50 13.14 1.27
N ALA A 252 3.89 12.01 1.63
CA ALA A 252 2.44 11.94 1.86
C ALA A 252 1.98 12.81 3.03
N GLY A 253 2.85 13.08 4.00
CA GLY A 253 2.64 14.02 5.10
C GLY A 253 3.03 15.46 4.79
N ASP A 254 3.36 15.79 3.55
CA ASP A 254 3.83 17.11 3.11
C ASP A 254 5.09 17.61 3.86
N LEU A 255 6.00 16.70 4.25
CA LEU A 255 7.27 17.07 4.86
C LEU A 255 8.29 17.55 3.83
N ASN A 256 9.17 18.44 4.28
CA ASN A 256 10.39 18.78 3.56
C ASN A 256 11.41 17.64 3.77
N VAL A 257 11.52 16.74 2.78
CA VAL A 257 12.34 15.52 2.89
C VAL A 257 13.78 15.81 2.50
N ILE A 258 14.69 15.69 3.46
CA ILE A 258 16.13 15.94 3.26
C ILE A 258 16.87 14.60 3.20
N PRO A 259 17.59 14.33 2.09
CA PRO A 259 18.46 13.17 1.96
C PRO A 259 19.73 13.34 2.77
N ILE A 260 20.04 12.39 3.65
CA ILE A 260 21.26 12.34 4.43
C ILE A 260 22.11 11.16 3.95
N ALA A 261 23.36 11.41 3.61
CA ALA A 261 24.26 10.39 3.10
C ALA A 261 24.48 9.25 4.10
N VAL A 262 24.72 8.06 3.55
CA VAL A 262 25.09 6.86 4.30
C VAL A 262 26.58 6.57 4.06
N ASP A 263 27.35 6.44 5.15
CA ASP A 263 28.75 6.02 5.13
C ASP A 263 28.92 4.56 5.64
N ALA A 264 30.14 4.12 5.82
CA ALA A 264 30.46 2.79 6.35
C ALA A 264 29.91 2.52 7.77
N HIS A 265 29.44 3.54 8.47
CA HIS A 265 28.87 3.48 9.82
C HIS A 265 27.39 3.84 9.88
N GLY A 266 26.69 3.89 8.74
CA GLY A 266 25.26 4.18 8.62
C GLY A 266 24.96 5.65 8.31
N LEU A 267 23.79 6.14 8.69
CA LEU A 267 23.36 7.53 8.48
C LEU A 267 24.41 8.52 9.02
N ALA A 268 24.86 9.46 8.17
CA ALA A 268 25.99 10.36 8.43
C ALA A 268 25.58 11.84 8.33
N PRO A 269 24.78 12.37 9.28
CA PRO A 269 24.47 13.79 9.29
C PRO A 269 25.70 14.61 9.69
N GLU A 270 25.97 15.68 8.93
CA GLU A 270 26.98 16.67 9.23
C GLU A 270 26.38 17.78 10.10
N GLU A 271 27.26 18.57 10.78
CA GLU A 271 26.85 19.69 11.64
C GLU A 271 25.94 20.70 10.89
N ARG A 272 26.27 20.98 9.63
CA ARG A 272 25.46 21.87 8.78
C ARG A 272 24.00 21.42 8.60
N HIS A 273 23.72 20.12 8.65
CA HIS A 273 22.35 19.62 8.54
C HIS A 273 21.53 19.96 9.79
N TRP A 274 22.15 19.82 10.98
CA TRP A 274 21.52 20.19 12.24
C TRP A 274 21.26 21.70 12.36
N GLN A 275 22.15 22.52 11.81
CA GLN A 275 22.03 23.98 11.87
C GLN A 275 21.07 24.54 10.84
N ASN A 276 21.13 24.07 9.58
CA ASN A 276 20.41 24.70 8.47
C ASN A 276 19.04 24.05 8.19
N VAL A 277 18.89 22.75 8.45
CA VAL A 277 17.69 21.98 8.15
C VAL A 277 17.37 20.99 9.28
N PRO A 278 17.22 21.47 10.54
CA PRO A 278 17.02 20.61 11.70
C PRO A 278 15.78 19.72 11.49
N PRO A 279 15.88 18.42 11.78
CA PRO A 279 14.78 17.50 11.52
C PRO A 279 13.76 17.54 12.66
N ARG A 280 12.51 17.30 12.34
CA ARG A 280 11.48 16.88 13.28
C ARG A 280 11.44 15.37 13.41
N LEU A 281 11.71 14.68 12.29
CA LEU A 281 11.68 13.22 12.20
C LEU A 281 12.90 12.71 11.43
N ILE A 282 13.58 11.69 11.95
CA ILE A 282 14.72 11.02 11.33
C ILE A 282 14.35 9.57 11.09
N TYR A 283 14.43 9.11 9.85
CA TYR A 283 14.30 7.69 9.52
C TYR A 283 15.65 7.06 9.30
N THR A 284 15.91 5.92 9.93
CA THR A 284 17.11 5.11 9.73
C THR A 284 16.86 3.63 9.92
N SER A 285 17.63 2.77 9.23
CA SER A 285 17.63 1.31 9.34
C SER A 285 18.98 0.82 9.86
N PRO A 286 19.30 1.05 11.16
CA PRO A 286 20.66 0.97 11.70
C PRO A 286 21.20 -0.46 11.83
N THR A 287 20.34 -1.47 11.88
CA THR A 287 20.74 -2.88 12.01
C THR A 287 21.24 -3.45 10.68
N HIS A 288 20.61 -3.04 9.60
CA HIS A 288 20.94 -3.44 8.24
C HIS A 288 20.39 -2.38 7.28
N GLN A 289 21.23 -1.39 6.99
CA GLN A 289 20.84 -0.23 6.19
C GLN A 289 20.34 -0.66 4.81
N TYR A 290 19.17 -0.22 4.43
CA TYR A 290 18.60 -0.54 3.13
C TYR A 290 18.85 0.59 2.12
N PRO A 291 19.51 0.33 0.97
CA PRO A 291 19.85 -0.99 0.43
C PRO A 291 21.31 -1.44 0.64
N LEU A 292 22.22 -0.63 1.21
CA LEU A 292 23.66 -0.88 1.17
C LEU A 292 24.13 -2.03 2.09
N GLY A 293 23.28 -2.44 3.05
CA GLY A 293 23.63 -3.52 3.99
C GLY A 293 24.65 -3.12 5.06
N VAL A 294 24.88 -1.84 5.28
CA VAL A 294 25.78 -1.31 6.31
C VAL A 294 25.14 -1.47 7.68
N VAL A 295 25.93 -1.77 8.69
CA VAL A 295 25.51 -1.83 10.10
C VAL A 295 25.98 -0.55 10.81
N MET A 296 25.04 0.22 11.38
CA MET A 296 25.38 1.43 12.13
C MET A 296 26.10 1.08 13.43
N SER A 297 27.28 1.64 13.63
CA SER A 297 28.08 1.40 14.83
C SER A 297 27.41 1.89 16.11
N ALA A 298 27.70 1.26 17.26
CA ALA A 298 27.15 1.68 18.55
C ALA A 298 27.47 3.16 18.88
N ALA A 299 28.67 3.62 18.54
CA ALA A 299 29.08 5.02 18.72
C ALA A 299 28.18 5.97 17.91
N ARG A 300 27.92 5.65 16.62
CA ARG A 300 27.03 6.46 15.75
C ARG A 300 25.58 6.47 16.25
N ARG A 301 25.07 5.32 16.74
CA ARG A 301 23.72 5.21 17.35
C ARG A 301 23.60 6.14 18.56
N LEU A 302 24.58 6.13 19.47
CA LEU A 302 24.55 6.96 20.67
C LEU A 302 24.70 8.46 20.34
N ALA A 303 25.56 8.81 19.37
CA ALA A 303 25.72 10.19 18.90
C ALA A 303 24.41 10.71 18.26
N LEU A 304 23.76 9.90 17.42
CA LEU A 304 22.49 10.27 16.79
C LEU A 304 21.36 10.45 17.82
N ILE A 305 21.28 9.58 18.83
CA ILE A 305 20.30 9.73 19.94
C ILE A 305 20.55 11.04 20.70
N ALA A 306 21.82 11.36 21.03
CA ALA A 306 22.15 12.57 21.77
C ALA A 306 21.80 13.83 20.97
N ALA A 307 22.16 13.88 19.68
CA ALA A 307 21.84 15.01 18.81
C ALA A 307 20.32 15.16 18.60
N ALA A 308 19.59 14.06 18.40
CA ALA A 308 18.13 14.08 18.29
C ALA A 308 17.46 14.63 19.57
N GLN A 309 17.96 14.26 20.75
CA GLN A 309 17.46 14.82 22.02
C GLN A 309 17.71 16.33 22.10
N GLN A 310 18.90 16.79 21.72
CA GLN A 310 19.27 18.22 21.74
C GLN A 310 18.39 19.03 20.79
N HIS A 311 18.09 18.50 19.59
CA HIS A 311 17.30 19.17 18.55
C HIS A 311 15.81 18.84 18.59
N GLN A 312 15.34 18.14 19.64
CA GLN A 312 13.92 17.75 19.83
C GLN A 312 13.34 16.96 18.64
N ALA A 313 14.16 16.14 18.02
CA ALA A 313 13.80 15.28 16.89
C ALA A 313 13.43 13.87 17.37
N TRP A 314 12.50 13.23 16.65
CA TRP A 314 12.19 11.81 16.81
C TRP A 314 13.03 10.97 15.84
N ILE A 315 13.44 9.79 16.28
CA ILE A 315 14.11 8.81 15.44
C ILE A 315 13.14 7.64 15.21
N ILE A 316 12.93 7.27 13.96
CA ILE A 316 12.33 6.01 13.57
C ILE A 316 13.48 5.03 13.30
N GLU A 317 13.57 4.01 14.13
CA GLU A 317 14.48 2.87 13.96
C GLU A 317 13.73 1.73 13.28
N ASP A 318 13.94 1.54 11.98
CA ASP A 318 13.32 0.46 11.21
C ASP A 318 14.19 -0.79 11.22
N ASP A 319 13.73 -1.82 11.90
CA ASP A 319 14.41 -3.11 12.06
C ASP A 319 13.66 -4.21 11.30
N TYR A 320 13.70 -4.12 9.97
CA TYR A 320 12.89 -4.94 9.07
C TYR A 320 13.38 -6.38 8.89
N ASP A 321 14.68 -6.68 9.08
CA ASP A 321 15.32 -7.99 8.91
C ASP A 321 16.44 -8.30 9.89
N GLY A 322 16.54 -7.59 11.01
CA GLY A 322 17.56 -7.74 12.04
C GLY A 322 17.58 -9.11 12.74
N ASP A 323 16.54 -9.91 12.60
CA ASP A 323 16.53 -11.30 13.01
C ASP A 323 17.50 -12.18 12.20
N TYR A 324 18.01 -11.71 11.04
CA TYR A 324 18.88 -12.47 10.13
C TYR A 324 20.33 -12.01 10.19
N HIS A 325 20.90 -12.06 11.38
CA HIS A 325 22.32 -11.81 11.59
C HIS A 325 23.16 -13.02 11.22
N HIS A 326 24.20 -12.83 10.39
CA HIS A 326 25.02 -13.91 9.82
C HIS A 326 26.41 -14.00 10.44
N ARG A 327 27.01 -12.88 10.83
CA ARG A 327 28.37 -12.79 11.38
C ARG A 327 28.43 -11.80 12.54
N GLY A 328 29.30 -12.07 13.51
CA GLY A 328 29.50 -11.25 14.71
C GLY A 328 28.31 -11.33 15.68
N GLU A 329 28.32 -10.48 16.69
CA GLU A 329 27.22 -10.32 17.64
C GLU A 329 26.27 -9.18 17.21
N PRO A 330 24.97 -9.35 17.30
CA PRO A 330 24.02 -8.31 16.95
C PRO A 330 24.13 -7.12 17.89
N ILE A 331 24.20 -5.89 17.32
CA ILE A 331 24.15 -4.66 18.12
C ILE A 331 22.70 -4.46 18.60
N ALA A 332 22.53 -4.16 19.89
CA ALA A 332 21.23 -3.86 20.47
C ALA A 332 20.52 -2.69 19.76
N ALA A 333 19.19 -2.71 19.72
CA ALA A 333 18.38 -1.65 19.15
C ALA A 333 18.67 -0.31 19.84
N MET A 334 18.63 0.79 19.08
CA MET A 334 18.83 2.16 19.58
C MET A 334 17.83 2.50 20.69
N GLN A 335 16.61 2.00 20.56
CA GLN A 335 15.53 2.21 21.54
C GLN A 335 15.93 1.78 22.96
N GLY A 336 16.68 0.68 23.09
CA GLY A 336 17.14 0.16 24.38
C GLY A 336 18.43 0.76 24.93
N MET A 337 19.17 1.54 24.13
CA MET A 337 20.51 2.03 24.49
C MET A 337 20.51 3.11 25.55
N ARG A 338 19.46 3.94 25.60
CA ARG A 338 19.30 5.02 26.61
C ARG A 338 17.89 5.06 27.15
N GLU A 339 17.77 5.35 28.42
CA GLU A 339 16.49 5.68 29.02
C GLU A 339 15.94 6.95 28.39
N ARG A 340 14.65 6.98 28.10
CA ARG A 340 13.94 8.11 27.43
C ARG A 340 14.54 8.53 26.08
N ALA A 341 15.19 7.59 25.37
CA ALA A 341 15.60 7.87 23.99
C ALA A 341 14.39 8.29 23.14
N PRO A 342 14.51 9.31 22.26
CA PRO A 342 13.43 9.75 21.38
C PRO A 342 13.34 8.79 20.16
N VAL A 343 13.32 7.49 20.41
CA VAL A 343 13.39 6.44 19.40
C VAL A 343 12.09 5.66 19.40
N ILE A 344 11.45 5.58 18.23
CA ILE A 344 10.34 4.71 17.91
C ILE A 344 10.90 3.54 17.13
N TYR A 345 10.81 2.35 17.72
CA TYR A 345 11.28 1.14 17.06
C TYR A 345 10.16 0.55 16.21
N LEU A 346 10.44 0.25 14.95
CA LEU A 346 9.53 -0.42 14.03
C LEU A 346 10.01 -1.82 13.72
N GLY A 347 9.06 -2.77 13.66
CA GLY A 347 9.30 -4.12 13.22
C GLY A 347 8.21 -4.61 12.27
N SER A 348 8.55 -5.59 11.44
CA SER A 348 7.64 -6.16 10.44
C SER A 348 7.80 -7.66 10.33
N PHE A 349 6.68 -8.38 10.21
CA PHE A 349 6.69 -9.81 9.93
C PHE A 349 6.77 -10.16 8.44
N SER A 350 6.76 -9.15 7.57
CA SER A 350 6.82 -9.36 6.12
C SER A 350 8.11 -10.05 5.66
N LYS A 351 9.21 -9.89 6.40
CA LYS A 351 10.52 -10.47 6.07
C LYS A 351 10.81 -11.73 6.88
N THR A 352 10.28 -11.81 8.09
CA THR A 352 10.49 -12.96 8.98
C THR A 352 9.49 -14.09 8.78
N LEU A 353 8.31 -13.79 8.24
CA LEU A 353 7.26 -14.75 7.89
C LEU A 353 6.89 -14.66 6.41
N PHE A 354 5.89 -13.82 6.08
CA PHE A 354 5.46 -13.60 4.69
C PHE A 354 4.75 -12.23 4.51
N PRO A 355 4.89 -11.58 3.35
CA PRO A 355 4.37 -10.22 3.13
C PRO A 355 2.84 -10.11 3.24
N ALA A 356 2.10 -11.14 2.79
CA ALA A 356 0.64 -11.16 2.81
C ALA A 356 0.02 -11.20 4.21
N LEU A 357 0.80 -11.49 5.26
CA LEU A 357 0.34 -11.45 6.65
C LEU A 357 -0.07 -10.03 7.07
N ARG A 358 0.55 -9.01 6.47
CA ARG A 358 0.27 -7.59 6.74
C ARG A 358 0.28 -7.23 8.22
N LEU A 359 1.16 -7.85 9.01
CA LEU A 359 1.39 -7.49 10.40
C LEU A 359 2.77 -6.85 10.57
N GLY A 360 2.80 -5.78 11.32
CA GLY A 360 3.96 -5.09 11.85
C GLY A 360 3.65 -4.53 13.21
N PHE A 361 4.60 -3.84 13.78
CA PHE A 361 4.40 -3.19 15.08
C PHE A 361 5.34 -2.00 15.24
N MET A 362 4.99 -1.10 16.15
CA MET A 362 5.88 -0.04 16.64
C MET A 362 5.94 -0.09 18.16
N VAL A 363 7.11 0.21 18.71
CA VAL A 363 7.35 0.38 20.14
C VAL A 363 7.51 1.86 20.41
N LEU A 364 6.58 2.40 21.17
CA LEU A 364 6.52 3.83 21.49
C LEU A 364 7.18 4.11 22.85
N PRO A 365 7.95 5.19 22.99
CA PRO A 365 8.36 5.68 24.32
C PRO A 365 7.15 5.92 25.21
N ALA A 366 7.22 5.51 26.48
CA ALA A 366 6.09 5.60 27.40
C ALA A 366 5.52 7.03 27.55
N HIS A 367 6.39 8.03 27.59
CA HIS A 367 6.01 9.44 27.68
C HIS A 367 5.33 9.97 26.39
N LEU A 368 5.61 9.38 25.24
CA LEU A 368 4.93 9.69 23.99
C LEU A 368 3.55 9.01 23.95
N LEU A 369 3.51 7.73 24.28
CA LEU A 369 2.27 6.94 24.22
C LEU A 369 1.13 7.56 25.03
N SER A 370 1.41 8.05 26.24
CA SER A 370 0.37 8.69 27.08
C SER A 370 -0.28 9.90 26.43
N ARG A 371 0.47 10.63 25.58
CA ARG A 371 0.00 11.82 24.86
C ARG A 371 -0.78 11.50 23.60
N ILE A 372 -0.37 10.45 22.86
CA ILE A 372 -0.96 10.14 21.55
C ILE A 372 -1.98 9.00 21.58
N ARG A 373 -2.14 8.32 22.72
CA ARG A 373 -3.10 7.20 22.87
C ARG A 373 -4.53 7.55 22.41
N PRO A 374 -5.12 8.71 22.74
CA PRO A 374 -6.45 9.07 22.24
C PRO A 374 -6.50 9.16 20.72
N ALA A 375 -5.48 9.78 20.09
CA ALA A 375 -5.39 9.86 18.63
C ALA A 375 -5.22 8.49 17.98
N LEU A 376 -4.41 7.60 18.58
CA LEU A 376 -4.27 6.22 18.10
C LEU A 376 -5.61 5.46 18.13
N HIS A 377 -6.42 5.64 19.17
CA HIS A 377 -7.74 5.01 19.25
C HIS A 377 -8.71 5.53 18.18
N GLU A 378 -8.58 6.79 17.74
CA GLU A 378 -9.38 7.33 16.64
C GLU A 378 -8.87 6.88 15.25
N LEU A 379 -7.56 6.79 15.07
CA LEU A 379 -6.94 6.45 13.78
C LEU A 379 -6.91 4.93 13.52
N LEU A 380 -6.86 4.12 14.57
CA LEU A 380 -6.81 2.66 14.48
C LEU A 380 -8.16 2.06 14.86
N ARG A 381 -8.58 1.01 14.14
CA ARG A 381 -9.83 0.29 14.42
C ARG A 381 -9.58 -1.15 14.87
N GLY A 382 -8.32 -1.52 15.11
CA GLY A 382 -7.94 -2.91 15.29
C GLY A 382 -8.04 -3.67 13.97
N GLY A 383 -8.09 -4.99 14.02
CA GLY A 383 -8.22 -5.85 12.84
C GLY A 383 -7.22 -6.99 12.87
N ASN A 384 -7.33 -7.91 11.90
CA ASN A 384 -6.47 -9.09 11.77
C ASN A 384 -6.33 -9.87 13.09
N ARG A 385 -7.41 -9.91 13.90
CA ARG A 385 -7.37 -10.45 15.27
C ARG A 385 -7.06 -11.94 15.33
N LEU A 386 -7.56 -12.69 14.33
CA LEU A 386 -7.27 -14.12 14.21
C LEU A 386 -5.79 -14.37 13.95
N GLU A 387 -5.21 -13.62 13.02
CA GLU A 387 -3.80 -13.67 12.66
C GLU A 387 -2.91 -13.19 13.81
N GLN A 388 -3.32 -12.13 14.52
CA GLN A 388 -2.60 -11.64 15.69
C GLN A 388 -2.55 -12.68 16.80
N GLN A 389 -3.68 -13.32 17.13
CA GLN A 389 -3.75 -14.39 18.13
C GLN A 389 -2.95 -15.64 17.69
N ALA A 390 -3.03 -16.00 16.41
CA ALA A 390 -2.25 -17.12 15.87
C ALA A 390 -0.75 -16.82 15.94
N LEU A 391 -0.33 -15.59 15.64
CA LEU A 391 1.05 -15.14 15.71
C LEU A 391 1.56 -15.12 17.16
N ALA A 392 0.76 -14.60 18.09
CA ALA A 392 1.09 -14.65 19.52
C ALA A 392 1.40 -16.07 19.95
N ARG A 393 0.53 -17.01 19.59
CA ARG A 393 0.74 -18.43 19.88
C ARG A 393 1.94 -19.01 19.17
N PHE A 394 2.17 -18.66 17.91
CA PHE A 394 3.32 -19.10 17.12
C PHE A 394 4.65 -18.67 17.76
N ILE A 395 4.68 -17.47 18.35
CA ILE A 395 5.83 -16.94 19.10
C ILE A 395 5.97 -17.71 20.43
N THR A 396 4.92 -17.79 21.25
CA THR A 396 4.98 -18.35 22.61
C THR A 396 5.22 -19.84 22.62
N CYS A 397 4.78 -20.60 21.60
CA CYS A 397 5.08 -22.03 21.46
C CYS A 397 6.48 -22.33 20.90
N GLY A 398 7.28 -21.28 20.60
CA GLY A 398 8.63 -21.40 20.07
C GLY A 398 8.71 -21.76 18.59
N ASP A 399 7.57 -21.84 17.87
CA ASP A 399 7.56 -22.16 16.43
C ASP A 399 8.23 -21.02 15.62
N PHE A 400 8.06 -19.77 16.03
CA PHE A 400 8.70 -18.61 15.44
C PHE A 400 10.22 -18.68 15.56
N SER A 401 10.75 -18.93 16.75
CA SER A 401 12.20 -19.04 16.97
C SER A 401 12.82 -20.21 16.20
N ARG A 402 12.11 -21.34 16.09
CA ARG A 402 12.55 -22.48 15.26
C ARG A 402 12.59 -22.10 13.76
N HIS A 403 11.57 -21.39 13.31
CA HIS A 403 11.52 -20.87 11.93
C HIS A 403 12.69 -19.94 11.66
N LEU A 404 12.91 -18.91 12.49
CA LEU A 404 14.02 -17.97 12.35
C LEU A 404 15.38 -18.68 12.31
N SER A 405 15.61 -19.66 13.19
CA SER A 405 16.85 -20.44 13.23
C SER A 405 17.08 -21.23 11.93
N LYS A 406 16.01 -21.78 11.35
CA LYS A 406 16.07 -22.47 10.05
C LYS A 406 16.40 -21.48 8.93
N MET A 407 15.75 -20.30 8.92
CA MET A 407 15.96 -19.28 7.89
C MET A 407 17.35 -18.65 7.96
N ARG A 408 17.90 -18.39 9.17
CA ARG A 408 19.29 -17.91 9.33
C ARG A 408 20.31 -18.85 8.68
N ARG A 409 20.15 -20.16 8.85
CA ARG A 409 21.04 -21.16 8.20
C ARG A 409 20.89 -21.13 6.68
N LEU A 410 19.66 -21.11 6.19
CA LEU A 410 19.36 -21.06 4.76
C LEU A 410 19.93 -19.79 4.11
N TYR A 411 19.69 -18.63 4.70
CA TYR A 411 20.13 -17.36 4.15
C TYR A 411 21.66 -17.21 4.20
N ARG A 412 22.32 -17.69 5.25
CA ARG A 412 23.77 -17.74 5.30
C ARG A 412 24.37 -18.57 4.16
N GLN A 413 23.79 -19.75 3.87
CA GLN A 413 24.22 -20.60 2.77
C GLN A 413 24.00 -19.91 1.41
N ARG A 414 22.84 -19.37 1.18
CA ARG A 414 22.50 -18.67 -0.07
C ARG A 414 23.35 -17.41 -0.30
N GLN A 415 23.58 -16.64 0.76
CA GLN A 415 24.46 -15.48 0.73
C GLN A 415 25.88 -15.85 0.30
N ALA A 416 26.47 -16.86 0.97
CA ALA A 416 27.82 -17.34 0.66
C ALA A 416 27.91 -17.85 -0.80
N LYS A 417 26.90 -18.59 -1.26
CA LYS A 417 26.81 -19.08 -2.64
C LYS A 417 26.68 -17.94 -3.65
N LEU A 418 25.78 -16.97 -3.42
CA LEU A 418 25.62 -15.84 -4.33
C LEU A 418 26.91 -15.03 -4.45
N ARG A 419 27.59 -14.78 -3.31
CA ARG A 419 28.89 -14.08 -3.30
C ARG A 419 29.93 -14.84 -4.13
N ALA A 420 30.09 -16.15 -3.88
CA ALA A 420 31.06 -17.00 -4.61
C ALA A 420 30.77 -17.05 -6.11
N GLU A 421 29.50 -17.17 -6.51
CA GLU A 421 29.12 -17.24 -7.93
C GLU A 421 29.34 -15.89 -8.65
N LEU A 422 29.04 -14.75 -8.00
CA LEU A 422 29.33 -13.44 -8.55
C LEU A 422 30.84 -13.21 -8.73
N GLN A 423 31.64 -13.56 -7.72
CA GLN A 423 33.11 -13.49 -7.82
C GLN A 423 33.66 -14.39 -8.92
N ARG A 424 33.16 -15.63 -9.02
CA ARG A 424 33.57 -16.58 -10.11
C ARG A 424 33.29 -16.04 -11.52
N VAL A 425 32.16 -15.34 -11.72
CA VAL A 425 31.72 -14.86 -13.03
C VAL A 425 32.33 -13.51 -13.41
N LEU A 426 32.45 -12.60 -12.43
CA LEU A 426 32.86 -11.21 -12.63
C LEU A 426 34.32 -10.95 -12.24
N GLY A 427 35.00 -11.91 -11.60
CA GLY A 427 36.35 -11.79 -11.08
C GLY A 427 36.40 -11.29 -9.64
N GLU A 428 37.62 -11.21 -9.07
CA GLU A 428 37.81 -10.86 -7.67
C GLU A 428 37.67 -9.36 -7.37
N ASN A 429 37.76 -8.52 -8.39
CA ASN A 429 37.69 -7.05 -8.25
C ASN A 429 36.27 -6.49 -8.09
N VAL A 430 35.26 -7.34 -7.99
CA VAL A 430 33.89 -6.89 -7.76
C VAL A 430 33.70 -6.38 -6.34
N VAL A 431 33.03 -5.24 -6.19
CA VAL A 431 32.64 -4.71 -4.90
C VAL A 431 31.27 -5.24 -4.51
N LEU A 432 31.26 -6.10 -3.49
CA LEU A 432 30.03 -6.69 -2.93
C LEU A 432 29.81 -6.15 -1.51
N LEU A 433 28.81 -5.26 -1.38
CA LEU A 433 28.44 -4.67 -0.07
C LEU A 433 27.40 -5.53 0.64
N GLY A 434 27.31 -5.42 1.96
CA GLY A 434 26.41 -6.17 2.81
C GLY A 434 26.87 -7.61 3.05
N GLY A 435 25.99 -8.40 3.68
CA GLY A 435 26.20 -9.83 3.91
C GLY A 435 26.56 -10.23 5.33
N ASP A 436 26.66 -9.30 6.25
CA ASP A 436 26.76 -9.59 7.68
C ASP A 436 25.38 -9.78 8.31
N SER A 437 24.34 -9.30 7.64
CA SER A 437 22.94 -9.43 8.04
C SER A 437 22.01 -9.48 6.81
N GLY A 438 20.73 -9.78 7.03
CA GLY A 438 19.63 -9.61 6.09
C GLY A 438 19.50 -10.66 5.01
N MET A 439 18.92 -10.26 3.86
CA MET A 439 18.48 -11.16 2.79
C MET A 439 18.90 -10.69 1.38
N HIS A 440 19.82 -9.72 1.26
CA HIS A 440 20.32 -9.22 -0.01
C HIS A 440 21.79 -8.84 0.06
N LEU A 441 22.42 -8.74 -1.11
CA LEU A 441 23.74 -8.17 -1.34
C LEU A 441 23.61 -7.01 -2.33
N VAL A 442 24.57 -6.09 -2.31
CA VAL A 442 24.71 -5.08 -3.37
C VAL A 442 25.96 -5.37 -4.17
N LEU A 443 25.78 -5.53 -5.47
CA LEU A 443 26.86 -5.51 -6.45
C LEU A 443 27.05 -4.07 -6.88
N GLN A 444 28.11 -3.42 -6.41
CA GLN A 444 28.45 -2.05 -6.76
C GLN A 444 29.32 -2.04 -8.02
N PHE A 445 29.01 -1.16 -8.97
CA PHE A 445 29.83 -0.98 -10.18
C PHE A 445 30.98 -0.02 -9.88
N GLN A 446 32.13 -0.31 -10.45
CA GLN A 446 33.32 0.55 -10.37
C GLN A 446 33.31 1.62 -11.46
N GLU A 447 32.73 1.29 -12.60
CA GLU A 447 32.55 2.19 -13.73
C GLU A 447 31.12 2.70 -13.84
N ASN A 448 30.94 3.81 -14.51
CA ASN A 448 29.60 4.38 -14.73
C ASN A 448 28.83 3.51 -15.72
N GLN A 449 27.89 2.71 -15.23
CA GLN A 449 27.04 1.81 -16.02
C GLN A 449 25.58 2.08 -15.70
N ASP A 450 24.70 2.05 -16.69
CA ASP A 450 23.26 2.21 -16.51
C ASP A 450 22.68 0.98 -15.79
N ASP A 451 22.61 1.06 -14.46
CA ASP A 451 22.06 -0.01 -13.62
C ASP A 451 20.55 -0.19 -13.80
N VAL A 452 19.83 0.85 -14.25
CA VAL A 452 18.40 0.78 -14.56
C VAL A 452 18.16 -0.04 -15.83
N ALA A 453 18.92 0.22 -16.89
CA ALA A 453 18.84 -0.55 -18.11
C ALA A 453 19.25 -2.03 -17.87
N LEU A 454 20.29 -2.26 -17.05
CA LEU A 454 20.73 -3.60 -16.70
C LEU A 454 19.68 -4.36 -15.86
N ALA A 455 19.07 -3.72 -14.88
CA ALA A 455 18.00 -4.33 -14.10
C ALA A 455 16.77 -4.65 -14.98
N ALA A 456 16.48 -3.81 -15.98
CA ALA A 456 15.42 -4.07 -16.95
C ALA A 456 15.73 -5.26 -17.85
N ALA A 457 16.98 -5.40 -18.33
CA ALA A 457 17.43 -6.55 -19.11
C ALA A 457 17.37 -7.86 -18.31
N LEU A 458 17.78 -7.84 -17.04
CA LEU A 458 17.68 -8.98 -16.13
C LEU A 458 16.22 -9.36 -15.88
N TRP A 459 15.32 -8.39 -15.80
CA TRP A 459 13.88 -8.65 -15.71
C TRP A 459 13.34 -9.42 -16.91
N GLN A 460 13.75 -9.04 -18.12
CA GLN A 460 13.38 -9.77 -19.34
C GLN A 460 13.93 -11.21 -19.35
N ALA A 461 15.06 -11.42 -18.68
CA ALA A 461 15.67 -12.75 -18.52
C ALA A 461 15.08 -13.56 -17.34
N GLY A 462 14.03 -13.06 -16.66
CA GLY A 462 13.35 -13.77 -15.58
C GLY A 462 13.97 -13.58 -14.19
N PHE A 463 14.79 -12.54 -13.98
CA PHE A 463 15.38 -12.18 -12.69
C PHE A 463 14.96 -10.76 -12.29
N ALA A 464 14.76 -10.47 -11.00
CA ALA A 464 14.24 -9.20 -10.54
C ALA A 464 15.16 -8.47 -9.52
N PRO A 465 16.44 -8.23 -9.83
CA PRO A 465 17.22 -7.32 -8.99
C PRO A 465 16.69 -5.90 -9.12
N ALA A 466 17.01 -5.04 -8.15
CA ALA A 466 16.70 -3.63 -8.24
C ALA A 466 17.97 -2.82 -8.58
N ALA A 467 17.84 -1.78 -9.41
CA ALA A 467 18.91 -0.83 -9.67
C ALA A 467 19.18 0.02 -8.43
N LEU A 468 20.44 0.11 -8.00
CA LEU A 468 20.86 0.83 -6.80
C LEU A 468 20.59 2.35 -6.93
N SER A 469 20.83 2.92 -8.10
CA SER A 469 20.60 4.35 -8.39
C SER A 469 19.19 4.80 -8.06
N THR A 470 18.21 3.91 -8.21
CA THR A 470 16.79 4.21 -7.95
C THR A 470 16.43 4.38 -6.47
N PHE A 471 17.35 4.10 -5.55
CA PHE A 471 17.16 4.31 -4.12
C PHE A 471 17.66 5.67 -3.64
N TYR A 472 18.31 6.44 -4.50
CA TYR A 472 18.70 7.81 -4.19
C TYR A 472 17.52 8.78 -4.33
N LEU A 473 17.50 9.81 -3.50
CA LEU A 473 16.65 10.98 -3.62
C LEU A 473 17.43 12.14 -4.25
N ALA A 474 18.70 12.29 -3.85
CA ALA A 474 19.67 13.15 -4.50
C ALA A 474 20.25 12.46 -5.74
N ASP A 475 21.15 13.14 -6.46
CA ASP A 475 21.88 12.54 -7.58
C ASP A 475 22.62 11.27 -7.14
N PRO A 476 22.47 10.16 -7.87
CA PRO A 476 23.08 8.90 -7.51
C PRO A 476 24.61 8.99 -7.48
N LYS A 477 25.22 8.71 -6.32
CA LYS A 477 26.67 8.65 -6.17
C LYS A 477 27.26 7.29 -6.55
N GLN A 478 26.44 6.27 -6.58
CA GLN A 478 26.82 4.89 -6.84
C GLN A 478 25.78 4.21 -7.70
N GLN A 479 26.21 3.35 -8.60
CA GLN A 479 25.39 2.50 -9.43
C GLN A 479 25.67 1.03 -9.12
N GLY A 480 24.71 0.17 -9.34
CA GLY A 480 24.83 -1.25 -9.03
C GLY A 480 23.50 -1.98 -8.99
N LEU A 481 23.54 -3.21 -8.52
CA LEU A 481 22.34 -4.07 -8.38
C LEU A 481 22.14 -4.49 -6.93
N VAL A 482 20.93 -4.37 -6.44
CA VAL A 482 20.48 -4.93 -5.17
C VAL A 482 19.90 -6.31 -5.42
N LEU A 483 20.61 -7.36 -4.95
CA LEU A 483 20.40 -8.76 -5.28
C LEU A 483 19.84 -9.51 -4.07
N GLY A 484 18.55 -9.85 -4.10
CA GLY A 484 17.91 -10.65 -3.05
C GLY A 484 18.21 -12.13 -3.17
N TYR A 485 18.57 -12.77 -2.06
CA TYR A 485 18.76 -14.22 -2.00
C TYR A 485 17.71 -14.95 -1.17
N GLY A 486 16.80 -14.23 -0.54
CA GLY A 486 15.77 -14.79 0.32
C GLY A 486 14.85 -15.78 -0.42
N ASN A 487 14.29 -15.39 -1.55
CA ASN A 487 13.39 -16.19 -2.38
C ASN A 487 14.11 -16.96 -3.53
N THR A 488 15.44 -16.90 -3.59
CA THR A 488 16.23 -17.42 -4.72
C THR A 488 16.82 -18.76 -4.37
N SER A 489 16.48 -19.83 -5.10
CA SER A 489 17.05 -21.17 -4.92
C SER A 489 18.51 -21.25 -5.36
N ASP A 490 19.20 -22.29 -4.95
CA ASP A 490 20.61 -22.53 -5.29
C ASP A 490 20.88 -22.58 -6.79
N THR A 491 19.97 -23.17 -7.57
CA THR A 491 20.07 -23.23 -9.04
C THR A 491 19.81 -21.87 -9.67
N GLN A 492 18.85 -21.13 -9.14
CA GLN A 492 18.55 -19.77 -9.58
C GLN A 492 19.68 -18.77 -9.25
N ILE A 493 20.37 -18.96 -8.11
CA ILE A 493 21.57 -18.17 -7.77
C ILE A 493 22.66 -18.32 -8.85
N VAL A 494 22.97 -19.55 -9.25
CA VAL A 494 23.97 -19.83 -10.28
C VAL A 494 23.56 -19.22 -11.63
N ALA A 495 22.32 -19.47 -12.07
CA ALA A 495 21.79 -18.94 -13.32
C ALA A 495 21.74 -17.40 -13.32
N GLY A 496 21.32 -16.78 -12.22
CA GLY A 496 21.26 -15.33 -12.05
C GLY A 496 22.64 -14.67 -12.10
N ALA A 497 23.63 -15.24 -11.39
CA ALA A 497 25.01 -14.75 -11.43
C ALA A 497 25.62 -14.85 -12.85
N GLN A 498 25.37 -15.95 -13.55
CA GLN A 498 25.79 -16.12 -14.93
C GLN A 498 25.16 -15.08 -15.87
N GLN A 499 23.85 -14.80 -15.70
CA GLN A 499 23.15 -13.80 -16.49
C GLN A 499 23.65 -12.38 -16.21
N VAL A 500 23.92 -12.04 -14.95
CA VAL A 500 24.57 -10.76 -14.57
C VAL A 500 25.92 -10.64 -15.29
N GLY A 501 26.78 -11.66 -15.22
CA GLY A 501 28.09 -11.63 -15.88
C GLY A 501 28.03 -11.58 -17.40
N ARG A 502 26.97 -12.13 -18.00
CA ARG A 502 26.78 -12.07 -19.45
C ARG A 502 26.38 -10.68 -19.95
N LEU A 503 25.61 -9.94 -19.13
CA LEU A 503 25.12 -8.60 -19.46
C LEU A 503 26.12 -7.48 -19.08
N LEU A 504 27.09 -7.76 -18.22
CA LEU A 504 28.15 -6.82 -17.83
C LEU A 504 29.41 -6.91 -18.69
N ARG A 505 29.51 -7.91 -19.57
CA ARG A 505 30.55 -8.05 -20.60
C ARG A 505 30.14 -7.40 -21.92
#